data_36f0bcfce0725b60a084e20e760d2e39
#
_entry.id   36f0bcfce0725b60a084e20e760d2e39
#
_cell.length_a   1.000
_cell.length_b   1.000
_cell.length_c   1.000
_cell.angle_alpha   90.00
_cell.angle_beta   90.00
_cell.angle_gamma   90.00
#
_symmetry.space_group_name_H-M   'P 1'
#
loop_
_entity.id
_entity.type
_entity.pdbx_description
1 polymer ?
#
loop_
_entity_poly.entity_id
_entity_poly.type
_entity_poly.pdbx_seq_one_letter_code
_entity_poly.pdbx_strand_id
1 'polypeptide(L)'
;YLYIFGDNIEETLGKTKFIIFYFLTGGFAALSQAILDPNSTIPMIGASGAIAGILGAYLVLFPKAKIKVFFWFIIFFKIFKIKAFIVLGGWIFIQFLSFSHNYLNSGGVAYAAHIGGFISGVVLINLMKNKTRIKRKISRTSVPNSK
;
A
#
# COMPACT_ATOMS: atom_id res chain seq x y z
N TYR A 1 2.49 -3.73 7.92
CA TYR A 1 2.24 -2.75 6.85
C TYR A 1 1.25 -1.68 7.30
N LEU A 2 0.10 -2.06 7.86
CA LEU A 2 -0.90 -1.11 8.36
C LEU A 2 -0.31 -0.17 9.42
N TYR A 3 0.44 -0.70 10.38
CA TYR A 3 1.12 0.07 11.42
C TYR A 3 2.17 1.06 10.85
N ILE A 4 2.96 0.62 9.87
CA ILE A 4 4.06 1.45 9.31
C ILE A 4 3.54 2.54 8.37
N PHE A 5 2.55 2.22 7.53
CA PHE A 5 2.09 3.10 6.46
C PHE A 5 0.75 3.75 6.75
N GLY A 6 -0.12 3.08 7.55
CA GLY A 6 -1.47 3.52 7.83
C GLY A 6 -1.53 4.84 8.59
N ASP A 7 -0.71 5.02 9.62
CA ASP A 7 -0.65 6.27 10.41
C ASP A 7 -0.47 7.51 9.54
N ASN A 8 0.40 7.42 8.54
CA ASN A 8 0.68 8.53 7.63
C ASN A 8 -0.53 8.90 6.76
N ILE A 9 -1.29 7.88 6.35
CA ILE A 9 -2.50 8.07 5.54
C ILE A 9 -3.64 8.57 6.42
N GLU A 10 -3.79 8.01 7.63
CA GLU A 10 -4.78 8.46 8.60
C GLU A 10 -4.56 9.94 8.98
N GLU A 11 -3.31 10.33 9.27
CA GLU A 11 -2.98 11.71 9.57
C GLU A 11 -3.32 12.67 8.40
N THR A 12 -3.15 12.20 7.17
CA THR A 12 -3.46 12.98 5.96
C THR A 12 -4.97 13.12 5.74
N LEU A 13 -5.72 12.05 5.89
CA LEU A 13 -7.17 12.01 5.64
C LEU A 13 -7.98 12.45 6.86
N GLY A 14 -7.52 12.11 8.06
CA GLY A 14 -8.28 12.11 9.31
C GLY A 14 -9.02 10.78 9.51
N LYS A 15 -9.34 10.45 10.76
CA LYS A 15 -9.85 9.13 11.18
C LYS A 15 -11.03 8.64 10.34
N THR A 16 -12.09 9.44 10.23
CA THR A 16 -13.30 9.04 9.50
C THR A 16 -13.04 8.74 8.04
N LYS A 17 -12.32 9.64 7.33
CA LYS A 17 -11.99 9.42 5.93
C LYS A 17 -11.02 8.25 5.74
N PHE A 18 -10.12 8.00 6.69
CA PHE A 18 -9.22 6.85 6.65
C PHE A 18 -10.00 5.53 6.73
N ILE A 19 -10.99 5.42 7.62
CA ILE A 19 -11.84 4.24 7.72
C ILE A 19 -12.61 4.02 6.41
N ILE A 20 -13.23 5.07 5.87
CA ILE A 20 -13.94 4.99 4.59
C ILE A 20 -13.00 4.56 3.47
N PHE A 21 -11.81 5.18 3.38
CA PHE A 21 -10.78 4.84 2.43
C PHE A 21 -10.37 3.37 2.51
N TYR A 22 -10.14 2.87 3.72
CA TYR A 22 -9.75 1.49 3.97
C TYR A 22 -10.80 0.49 3.46
N PHE A 23 -12.09 0.72 3.78
CA PHE A 23 -13.17 -0.15 3.32
C PHE A 23 -13.40 -0.04 1.81
N LEU A 24 -13.30 1.15 1.24
CA LEU A 24 -13.42 1.32 -0.22
C LEU A 24 -12.31 0.58 -0.96
N THR A 25 -11.05 0.74 -0.54
CA THR A 25 -9.94 0.03 -1.18
C THR A 25 -10.05 -1.48 -1.03
N GLY A 26 -10.53 -1.96 0.12
CA GLY A 26 -10.84 -3.37 0.35
C GLY A 26 -11.96 -3.89 -0.55
N GLY A 27 -13.03 -3.12 -0.71
CA GLY A 27 -14.13 -3.46 -1.62
C GLY A 27 -13.71 -3.52 -3.09
N PHE A 28 -12.92 -2.54 -3.55
CA PHE A 28 -12.34 -2.57 -4.90
C PHE A 28 -11.35 -3.72 -5.09
N ALA A 29 -10.58 -4.07 -4.08
CA ALA A 29 -9.71 -5.23 -4.12
C ALA A 29 -10.51 -6.54 -4.31
N ALA A 30 -11.56 -6.72 -3.50
CA ALA A 30 -12.45 -7.88 -3.60
C ALA A 30 -13.14 -7.96 -4.97
N LEU A 31 -13.63 -6.82 -5.46
CA LEU A 31 -14.27 -6.75 -6.78
C LEU A 31 -13.30 -7.08 -7.91
N SER A 32 -12.06 -6.58 -7.83
CA SER A 32 -11.01 -6.88 -8.82
C SER A 32 -10.70 -8.38 -8.89
N GLN A 33 -10.62 -9.06 -7.74
CA GLN A 33 -10.42 -10.50 -7.71
C GLN A 33 -11.61 -11.24 -8.31
N ALA A 34 -12.84 -10.88 -7.93
CA ALA A 34 -14.05 -11.53 -8.43
C ALA A 34 -14.23 -11.37 -9.96
N ILE A 35 -13.82 -10.23 -10.53
CA ILE A 35 -13.90 -9.99 -11.98
C ILE A 35 -12.82 -10.77 -12.74
N LEU A 36 -11.59 -10.81 -12.21
CA LEU A 36 -10.47 -11.42 -12.90
C LEU A 36 -10.35 -12.94 -12.69
N ASP A 37 -10.98 -13.46 -11.64
CA ASP A 37 -11.02 -14.88 -11.35
C ASP A 37 -12.43 -15.29 -10.83
N PRO A 38 -13.46 -15.21 -11.69
CA PRO A 38 -14.86 -15.41 -11.28
C PRO A 38 -15.17 -16.86 -10.89
N ASN A 39 -14.36 -17.82 -11.30
CA ASN A 39 -14.55 -19.23 -11.01
C ASN A 39 -13.70 -19.74 -9.84
N SER A 40 -13.00 -18.84 -9.15
CA SER A 40 -12.20 -19.22 -7.99
C SER A 40 -13.07 -19.78 -6.87
N THR A 41 -12.75 -20.99 -6.45
CA THR A 41 -13.35 -21.64 -5.27
C THR A 41 -12.54 -21.39 -4.00
N ILE A 42 -11.43 -20.70 -4.11
CA ILE A 42 -10.53 -20.40 -2.98
C ILE A 42 -11.07 -19.18 -2.22
N PRO A 43 -11.39 -19.31 -0.93
CA PRO A 43 -11.84 -18.19 -0.13
C PRO A 43 -10.78 -17.10 -0.07
N MET A 44 -11.17 -15.86 -0.35
CA MET A 44 -10.30 -14.71 -0.19
C MET A 44 -10.34 -14.27 1.28
N ILE A 45 -9.25 -14.52 2.01
CA ILE A 45 -9.13 -14.21 3.43
C ILE A 45 -8.07 -13.11 3.62
N GLY A 46 -8.43 -12.10 4.41
CA GLY A 46 -7.49 -11.09 4.90
C GLY A 46 -7.68 -9.69 4.35
N ALA A 47 -7.20 -8.76 5.13
CA ALA A 47 -7.27 -7.31 4.87
C ALA A 47 -6.21 -6.83 3.85
N SER A 48 -5.45 -7.74 3.24
CA SER A 48 -4.25 -7.40 2.44
C SER A 48 -4.56 -6.56 1.21
N GLY A 49 -5.75 -6.71 0.61
CA GLY A 49 -6.19 -5.86 -0.50
C GLY A 49 -6.43 -4.41 -0.06
N ALA A 50 -7.04 -4.18 1.10
CA ALA A 50 -7.20 -2.84 1.67
C ALA A 50 -5.84 -2.23 2.06
N ILE A 51 -4.94 -3.05 2.60
CA ILE A 51 -3.56 -2.64 2.91
C ILE A 51 -2.80 -2.26 1.63
N ALA A 52 -2.98 -3.00 0.54
CA ALA A 52 -2.42 -2.63 -0.76
C ALA A 52 -2.88 -1.23 -1.20
N GLY A 53 -4.15 -0.87 -0.93
CA GLY A 53 -4.66 0.48 -1.14
C GLY A 53 -3.92 1.55 -0.32
N ILE A 54 -3.61 1.26 0.94
CA ILE A 54 -2.78 2.14 1.78
C ILE A 54 -1.38 2.30 1.19
N LEU A 55 -0.76 1.22 0.69
CA LEU A 55 0.56 1.29 0.04
C LEU A 55 0.53 2.13 -1.23
N GLY A 56 -0.53 2.01 -2.05
CA GLY A 56 -0.76 2.85 -3.23
C GLY A 56 -0.89 4.33 -2.87
N ALA A 57 -1.68 4.65 -1.85
CA ALA A 57 -1.82 6.00 -1.33
C ALA A 57 -0.49 6.56 -0.79
N TYR A 58 0.27 5.74 -0.08
CA TYR A 58 1.57 6.12 0.47
C TYR A 58 2.57 6.46 -0.65
N LEU A 59 2.59 5.65 -1.71
CA LEU A 59 3.44 5.90 -2.88
C LEU A 59 3.16 7.25 -3.52
N VAL A 60 1.89 7.65 -3.62
CA VAL A 60 1.48 8.96 -4.17
C VAL A 60 1.90 10.11 -3.27
N LEU A 61 1.70 9.98 -1.96
CA LEU A 61 1.90 11.09 -1.03
C LEU A 61 3.37 11.25 -0.59
N PHE A 62 4.08 10.13 -0.46
CA PHE A 62 5.41 10.09 0.16
C PHE A 62 6.45 9.31 -0.65
N PRO A 63 6.57 9.50 -1.98
CA PRO A 63 7.42 8.67 -2.84
C PRO A 63 8.91 8.74 -2.47
N LYS A 64 9.35 9.86 -1.92
CA LYS A 64 10.75 10.11 -1.53
C LYS A 64 11.05 9.78 -0.06
N ALA A 65 10.04 9.38 0.71
CA ALA A 65 10.24 8.97 2.11
C ALA A 65 11.20 7.76 2.18
N LYS A 66 12.05 7.75 3.21
CA LYS A 66 13.01 6.67 3.41
C LYS A 66 12.40 5.61 4.33
N ILE A 67 12.22 4.40 3.81
CA ILE A 67 11.77 3.22 4.57
C ILE A 67 13.02 2.50 5.08
N LYS A 68 13.02 2.15 6.37
CA LYS A 68 14.06 1.30 6.94
C LYS A 68 13.72 -0.16 6.60
N VAL A 69 14.52 -0.78 5.76
CA VAL A 69 14.42 -2.19 5.40
C VAL A 69 15.46 -2.95 6.20
N PHE A 70 14.99 -3.87 7.03
CA PHE A 70 15.85 -4.77 7.80
C PHE A 70 16.17 -5.99 6.93
N PHE A 71 17.46 -6.18 6.67
CA PHE A 71 17.97 -7.35 5.97
C PHE A 71 18.71 -8.22 6.97
N TRP A 72 18.31 -9.49 7.04
CA TRP A 72 18.94 -10.48 7.88
C TRP A 72 19.32 -11.71 7.04
N PHE A 73 20.60 -12.06 7.08
CA PHE A 73 21.14 -13.25 6.44
C PHE A 73 22.06 -13.96 7.41
N ILE A 74 21.61 -15.12 7.94
CA ILE A 74 22.29 -15.97 8.91
C ILE A 74 22.72 -15.17 10.17
N ILE A 75 23.97 -14.67 10.20
CA ILE A 75 24.55 -13.90 11.30
C ILE A 75 24.76 -12.42 10.96
N PHE A 76 24.54 -12.04 9.70
CA PHE A 76 24.67 -10.66 9.25
C PHE A 76 23.31 -9.98 9.22
N PHE A 77 23.22 -8.82 9.86
CA PHE A 77 22.04 -7.96 9.77
C PHE A 77 22.45 -6.55 9.36
N LYS A 78 21.67 -5.95 8.49
CA LYS A 78 21.91 -4.58 8.04
C LYS A 78 20.59 -3.86 7.82
N ILE A 79 20.54 -2.59 8.24
CA ILE A 79 19.38 -1.72 8.01
C ILE A 79 19.72 -0.80 6.85
N PHE A 80 18.94 -0.91 5.78
CA PHE A 80 19.02 -0.02 4.63
C PHE A 80 17.92 1.03 4.70
N LYS A 81 18.23 2.26 4.29
CA LYS A 81 17.23 3.34 4.11
C LYS A 81 16.95 3.47 2.62
N ILE A 82 15.85 2.89 2.17
CA ILE A 82 15.48 2.86 0.74
C ILE A 82 14.28 3.78 0.53
N LYS A 83 14.24 4.49 -0.59
CA LYS A 83 13.11 5.36 -0.93
C LYS A 83 11.83 4.53 -1.13
N ALA A 84 10.69 5.07 -0.65
CA ALA A 84 9.40 4.39 -0.69
C ALA A 84 9.02 3.94 -2.10
N PHE A 85 9.28 4.74 -3.13
CA PHE A 85 8.94 4.37 -4.50
C PHE A 85 9.68 3.12 -5.00
N ILE A 86 10.89 2.85 -4.50
CA ILE A 86 11.64 1.63 -4.86
C ILE A 86 11.03 0.41 -4.16
N VAL A 87 10.76 0.53 -2.85
CA VAL A 87 10.21 -0.59 -2.06
C VAL A 87 8.79 -0.94 -2.52
N LEU A 88 7.91 0.07 -2.60
CA LEU A 88 6.50 -0.14 -2.94
C LEU A 88 6.30 -0.40 -4.43
N GLY A 89 7.10 0.25 -5.30
CA GLY A 89 7.11 -0.03 -6.73
C GLY A 89 7.61 -1.44 -7.03
N GLY A 90 8.66 -1.89 -6.37
CA GLY A 90 9.15 -3.27 -6.46
C GLY A 90 8.12 -4.27 -5.95
N TRP A 91 7.45 -3.97 -4.83
CA TRP A 91 6.40 -4.83 -4.29
C TRP A 91 5.23 -4.99 -5.27
N ILE A 92 4.68 -3.90 -5.81
CA ILE A 92 3.56 -3.98 -6.76
C ILE A 92 3.99 -4.65 -8.08
N PHE A 93 5.22 -4.42 -8.52
CA PHE A 93 5.76 -5.10 -9.70
C PHE A 93 5.79 -6.62 -9.52
N ILE A 94 6.22 -7.10 -8.35
CA ILE A 94 6.17 -8.54 -8.02
C ILE A 94 4.72 -9.06 -8.03
N GLN A 95 3.73 -8.27 -7.55
CA GLN A 95 2.33 -8.69 -7.61
C GLN A 95 1.87 -8.90 -9.06
N PHE A 96 2.25 -8.01 -9.99
CA PHE A 96 1.94 -8.16 -11.41
C PHE A 96 2.59 -9.41 -12.02
N LEU A 97 3.87 -9.66 -11.75
CA LEU A 97 4.56 -10.86 -12.23
C LEU A 97 3.91 -12.13 -11.67
N SER A 98 3.61 -12.15 -10.38
CA SER A 98 2.98 -13.29 -9.73
C SER A 98 1.56 -13.54 -10.23
N PHE A 99 0.79 -12.48 -10.49
CA PHE A 99 -0.53 -12.60 -11.12
C PHE A 99 -0.42 -13.24 -12.50
N SER A 100 0.49 -12.76 -13.34
CA SER A 100 0.70 -13.30 -14.70
C SER A 100 1.12 -14.77 -14.68
N HIS A 101 2.00 -15.16 -13.75
CA HIS A 101 2.47 -16.55 -13.62
C HIS A 101 1.41 -17.49 -13.03
N ASN A 102 0.67 -17.04 -12.00
CA ASN A 102 -0.30 -17.88 -11.28
C ASN A 102 -1.69 -17.92 -11.95
N TYR A 103 -1.96 -17.09 -12.94
CA TYR A 103 -3.14 -17.22 -13.79
C TYR A 103 -3.19 -18.60 -14.49
N LEU A 104 -2.02 -19.24 -14.64
CA LEU A 104 -1.86 -20.57 -15.22
C LEU A 104 -1.78 -21.71 -14.18
N ASN A 105 -1.57 -21.39 -12.91
CA ASN A 105 -1.36 -22.38 -11.84
C ASN A 105 -2.09 -21.90 -10.57
N SER A 106 -3.22 -22.47 -10.25
CA SER A 106 -4.08 -22.14 -9.10
C SER A 106 -3.31 -21.98 -7.77
N GLY A 107 -2.78 -20.81 -7.53
CA GLY A 107 -2.04 -20.44 -6.30
C GLY A 107 -2.90 -19.63 -5.34
N GLY A 108 -2.82 -19.92 -4.04
CA GLY A 108 -3.69 -19.41 -2.99
C GLY A 108 -3.57 -17.92 -2.60
N VAL A 109 -2.88 -17.07 -3.39
CA VAL A 109 -2.75 -15.63 -3.11
C VAL A 109 -3.57 -14.83 -4.11
N ALA A 110 -4.45 -13.97 -3.61
CA ALA A 110 -5.31 -13.10 -4.41
C ALA A 110 -4.53 -11.89 -4.99
N TYR A 111 -3.66 -12.13 -5.96
CA TYR A 111 -2.82 -11.09 -6.56
C TYR A 111 -3.64 -10.00 -7.25
N ALA A 112 -4.76 -10.36 -7.89
CA ALA A 112 -5.67 -9.40 -8.50
C ALA A 112 -6.28 -8.44 -7.46
N ALA A 113 -6.59 -8.95 -6.25
CA ALA A 113 -7.04 -8.12 -5.15
C ALA A 113 -5.96 -7.12 -4.70
N HIS A 114 -4.69 -7.54 -4.65
CA HIS A 114 -3.59 -6.64 -4.30
C HIS A 114 -3.42 -5.53 -5.34
N ILE A 115 -3.47 -5.88 -6.62
CA ILE A 115 -3.34 -4.92 -7.73
C ILE A 115 -4.53 -3.94 -7.72
N GLY A 116 -5.75 -4.46 -7.64
CA GLY A 116 -6.97 -3.65 -7.60
C GLY A 116 -7.01 -2.72 -6.37
N GLY A 117 -6.65 -3.25 -5.21
CA GLY A 117 -6.52 -2.46 -3.98
C GLY A 117 -5.49 -1.33 -4.12
N PHE A 118 -4.31 -1.63 -4.64
CA PHE A 118 -3.25 -0.66 -4.85
C PHE A 118 -3.66 0.46 -5.82
N ILE A 119 -4.23 0.11 -6.97
CA ILE A 119 -4.70 1.07 -7.98
C ILE A 119 -5.83 1.94 -7.40
N SER A 120 -6.81 1.32 -6.73
CA SER A 120 -7.90 2.08 -6.10
C SER A 120 -7.36 3.05 -5.04
N GLY A 121 -6.34 2.64 -4.27
CA GLY A 121 -5.67 3.50 -3.31
C GLY A 121 -5.00 4.71 -3.95
N VAL A 122 -4.32 4.53 -5.07
CA VAL A 122 -3.72 5.62 -5.87
C VAL A 122 -4.79 6.61 -6.35
N VAL A 123 -5.91 6.10 -6.84
CA VAL A 123 -7.01 6.95 -7.35
C VAL A 123 -7.71 7.68 -6.20
N LEU A 124 -8.18 6.93 -5.20
CA LEU A 124 -8.97 7.48 -4.10
C LEU A 124 -8.21 8.50 -3.26
N ILE A 125 -6.90 8.29 -3.04
CA ILE A 125 -6.13 9.27 -2.26
C ILE A 125 -6.08 10.64 -2.96
N ASN A 126 -6.01 10.66 -4.29
CA ASN A 126 -6.02 11.92 -5.05
C ASN A 126 -7.35 12.67 -4.92
N LEU A 127 -8.46 11.95 -4.78
CA LEU A 127 -9.80 12.53 -4.58
C LEU A 127 -10.04 12.98 -3.13
N MET A 128 -9.54 12.20 -2.17
CA MET A 128 -9.89 12.36 -0.75
C MET A 128 -8.89 13.19 0.06
N LYS A 129 -7.64 13.38 -0.44
CA LYS A 129 -6.57 14.07 0.29
C LYS A 129 -6.88 15.52 0.61
N ASN A 130 -6.55 15.93 1.83
CA ASN A 130 -6.67 17.31 2.27
C ASN A 130 -5.34 18.05 2.07
N LYS A 131 -5.27 18.96 1.10
CA LYS A 131 -4.06 19.74 0.74
C LYS A 131 -3.47 20.50 1.93
N THR A 132 -4.31 21.00 2.83
CA THR A 132 -3.88 21.77 4.00
C THR A 132 -3.14 20.89 5.02
N ARG A 133 -3.65 19.66 5.26
CA ARG A 133 -3.00 18.70 6.18
C ARG A 133 -1.64 18.25 5.65
N ILE A 134 -1.53 18.00 4.35
CA ILE A 134 -0.27 17.62 3.70
C ILE A 134 0.78 18.71 3.86
N LYS A 135 0.45 19.98 3.58
CA LYS A 135 1.38 21.12 3.76
C LYS A 135 1.89 21.21 5.21
N ARG A 136 1.01 21.06 6.20
CA ARG A 136 1.43 21.07 7.62
C ARG A 136 2.41 19.94 7.96
N LYS A 137 2.22 18.74 7.40
CA LYS A 137 3.12 17.61 7.64
C LYS A 137 4.50 17.84 7.03
N ILE A 138 4.57 18.30 5.79
CA ILE A 138 5.84 18.61 5.11
C ILE A 138 6.60 19.68 5.89
N SER A 139 5.93 20.74 6.37
CA SER A 139 6.55 21.79 7.17
C SER A 139 7.12 21.28 8.50
N ARG A 140 6.47 20.33 9.17
CA ARG A 140 6.97 19.75 10.43
C ARG A 140 8.18 18.84 10.23
N THR A 141 8.28 18.17 9.09
CA THR A 141 9.43 17.29 8.77
C THR A 141 10.63 18.04 8.19
N SER A 142 10.44 19.28 7.74
CA SER A 142 11.49 20.13 7.16
C SER A 142 12.15 21.06 8.18
N VAL A 143 11.66 21.14 9.43
CA VAL A 143 12.36 21.87 10.50
C VAL A 143 13.50 20.97 11.00
N PRO A 144 14.78 21.35 10.84
CA PRO A 144 15.88 20.61 11.44
C PRO A 144 15.71 20.66 12.96
N ASN A 145 15.81 19.50 13.64
CA ASN A 145 15.99 19.49 15.09
C ASN A 145 17.25 20.31 15.43
N SER A 146 17.05 21.56 15.75
CA SER A 146 18.06 22.34 16.45
C SER A 146 18.07 21.87 17.92
N LYS A 147 18.86 20.85 18.21
CA LYS A 147 19.54 20.64 19.50
C LYS A 147 20.60 19.56 19.31
#